data_8798ba1cdef390fb60e46f16fe76a892
#
_entry.id   8798ba1cdef390fb60e46f16fe76a892
#
_cell.length_a   1.000
_cell.length_b   1.000
_cell.length_c   1.000
_cell.angle_alpha   90.00
_cell.angle_beta   90.00
_cell.angle_gamma   90.00
#
_symmetry.space_group_name_H-M   'P 1'
#
loop_
_entity.id
_entity.type
_entity.pdbx_description
1 polymer ?
#
loop_
_entity_poly.entity_id
_entity_poly.type
_entity_poly.pdbx_seq_one_letter_code
_entity_poly.pdbx_strand_id
1 'polypeptide(L)'
;MRGRTAIVAMACAGLVLGAGLTLALQTAAEAPTLPSRAETIRVSGPAAPSTFLVWVPRGLPAGFARTVGAMDKVAATTVVAEDDVWLRRSWSAAGELVDDPPATYRIPIDAAAVDPETFAAFVPVADRARIAALAQGEAILGATSAGLRGLGPGAVVAIGHRRIRIAAVLPDEMVGAAELVVSRRTGARIGIAHDRYFLVQPVAERHMTAPAFRARLQPMLPTALGVNRAVQVRAPGQTPFFRAGDAVLPPVIVKSLFGEFAARPGARPGTIEIDPAWTASHLETTHLPVLGRVTCNVGIIEQLRGAMRKVEAAGLTSAVRSFNGCFVPRHIGWSDENMLSYHSWGIAFDLNLAVNYRGQTPHQDPRLVRILARWGFQWGGTWIVADGNHFEFHRTKA
;
A
#
# COMPACT_ATOMS: atom_id res chain seq x y z
N MET A 1 -83.23 13.44 -7.41
CA MET A 1 -82.52 12.21 -6.96
C MET A 1 -81.65 11.78 -8.11
N ARG A 2 -80.37 12.03 -8.05
CA ARG A 2 -79.27 11.37 -8.81
C ARG A 2 -78.01 12.23 -8.63
N GLY A 3 -77.05 11.78 -7.84
CA GLY A 3 -75.80 12.53 -7.72
C GLY A 3 -75.03 12.24 -6.42
N ARG A 4 -74.74 10.97 -6.11
CA ARG A 4 -73.88 10.61 -5.01
C ARG A 4 -73.27 9.22 -5.26
N THR A 5 -72.43 9.04 -6.30
CA THR A 5 -71.67 7.76 -6.48
C THR A 5 -70.42 7.94 -7.33
N ALA A 6 -69.80 9.13 -7.38
CA ALA A 6 -68.61 9.33 -8.22
C ALA A 6 -67.36 9.84 -7.46
N ILE A 7 -67.31 9.80 -6.12
CA ILE A 7 -66.17 10.38 -5.34
C ILE A 7 -65.36 9.29 -4.56
N VAL A 8 -65.76 8.02 -4.58
CA VAL A 8 -65.04 6.98 -3.79
C VAL A 8 -64.02 6.16 -4.60
N ALA A 9 -63.99 6.31 -5.93
CA ALA A 9 -63.08 5.51 -6.77
C ALA A 9 -61.70 6.15 -7.05
N MET A 10 -61.44 7.40 -6.63
CA MET A 10 -60.15 8.08 -6.89
C MET A 10 -59.20 8.15 -5.69
N ALA A 11 -59.58 7.68 -4.52
CA ALA A 11 -58.74 7.71 -3.32
C ALA A 11 -57.85 6.45 -3.13
N CYS A 12 -58.17 5.36 -3.84
CA CYS A 12 -57.38 4.12 -3.69
C CYS A 12 -56.25 3.94 -4.69
N ALA A 13 -56.21 4.73 -5.78
CA ALA A 13 -55.13 4.62 -6.79
C ALA A 13 -53.88 5.46 -6.45
N GLY A 14 -54.00 6.40 -5.51
CA GLY A 14 -52.87 7.25 -5.07
C GLY A 14 -51.97 6.62 -3.99
N LEU A 15 -52.46 5.62 -3.28
CA LEU A 15 -51.74 5.01 -2.14
C LEU A 15 -50.84 3.84 -2.52
N VAL A 16 -51.00 3.28 -3.72
CA VAL A 16 -50.15 2.15 -4.20
C VAL A 16 -48.94 2.64 -4.99
N LEU A 17 -49.00 3.85 -5.56
CA LEU A 17 -47.86 4.46 -6.26
C LEU A 17 -46.89 5.22 -5.32
N GLY A 18 -47.33 5.58 -4.12
CA GLY A 18 -46.47 6.24 -3.12
C GLY A 18 -45.61 5.28 -2.31
N ALA A 19 -46.01 4.01 -2.14
CA ALA A 19 -45.25 3.02 -1.39
C ALA A 19 -44.19 2.33 -2.23
N GLY A 20 -44.27 2.37 -3.55
CA GLY A 20 -43.28 1.79 -4.46
C GLY A 20 -42.06 2.68 -4.71
N LEU A 21 -42.17 4.01 -4.48
CA LEU A 21 -41.04 4.94 -4.71
C LEU A 21 -40.21 5.21 -3.45
N THR A 22 -40.69 4.82 -2.26
CA THR A 22 -39.94 4.99 -1.00
C THR A 22 -39.10 3.78 -0.61
N LEU A 23 -39.23 2.63 -1.28
CA LEU A 23 -38.39 1.47 -1.04
C LEU A 23 -37.18 1.38 -1.99
N ALA A 24 -37.04 2.25 -2.97
CA ALA A 24 -35.93 2.25 -3.92
C ALA A 24 -34.81 3.26 -3.59
N LEU A 25 -34.91 3.95 -2.44
CA LEU A 25 -33.94 5.00 -2.04
C LEU A 25 -33.21 4.70 -0.71
N GLN A 26 -33.21 3.45 -0.25
CA GLN A 26 -32.47 3.04 0.95
C GLN A 26 -31.61 1.81 0.71
N THR A 27 -30.87 1.78 -0.39
CA THR A 27 -29.53 1.17 -0.36
C THR A 27 -28.55 2.31 -0.17
N ALA A 28 -28.55 2.91 1.01
CA ALA A 28 -27.36 3.59 1.49
C ALA A 28 -26.24 2.53 1.42
N ALA A 29 -25.24 2.77 0.57
CA ALA A 29 -24.04 1.97 0.60
C ALA A 29 -23.58 1.94 2.07
N GLU A 30 -23.62 0.77 2.69
CA GLU A 30 -23.05 0.57 4.01
C GLU A 30 -21.62 1.06 3.91
N ALA A 31 -21.28 2.09 4.68
CA ALA A 31 -19.89 2.51 4.81
C ALA A 31 -19.07 1.28 5.16
N PRO A 32 -17.93 1.03 4.51
CA PRO A 32 -17.11 -0.13 4.79
C PRO A 32 -16.82 -0.15 6.29
N THR A 33 -17.43 -1.10 7.00
CA THR A 33 -17.12 -1.35 8.41
C THR A 33 -15.71 -1.89 8.45
N LEU A 34 -14.78 -1.10 8.97
CA LEU A 34 -13.44 -1.58 9.28
C LEU A 34 -13.60 -2.86 10.12
N PRO A 35 -12.87 -3.93 9.81
CA PRO A 35 -12.90 -5.13 10.62
C PRO A 35 -12.60 -4.75 12.08
N SER A 36 -13.46 -5.12 13.01
CA SER A 36 -13.45 -4.68 14.41
C SER A 36 -12.25 -5.21 15.21
N ARG A 37 -11.37 -5.93 14.55
CA ARG A 37 -10.16 -6.50 15.13
C ARG A 37 -9.03 -6.37 14.09
N ALA A 38 -8.05 -5.51 14.37
CA ALA A 38 -6.73 -5.70 13.81
C ALA A 38 -6.24 -7.06 14.33
N GLU A 39 -6.52 -8.13 13.60
CA GLU A 39 -5.77 -9.35 13.77
C GLU A 39 -4.33 -8.95 13.55
N THR A 40 -3.53 -9.07 14.60
CA THR A 40 -2.07 -9.07 14.46
C THR A 40 -1.83 -10.10 13.38
N ILE A 41 -1.38 -9.67 12.19
CA ILE A 41 -1.10 -10.57 11.07
C ILE A 41 -0.06 -11.55 11.61
N ARG A 42 -0.53 -12.70 12.08
CA ARG A 42 0.36 -13.77 12.51
C ARG A 42 0.81 -14.44 11.23
N VAL A 43 2.07 -14.25 10.91
CA VAL A 43 2.76 -15.03 9.88
C VAL A 43 2.76 -16.49 10.34
N SER A 44 1.75 -17.25 9.96
CA SER A 44 1.61 -18.69 10.20
C SER A 44 1.92 -19.48 8.93
N GLY A 45 3.11 -19.22 8.36
CA GLY A 45 3.65 -20.02 7.27
C GLY A 45 4.81 -20.91 7.77
N PRO A 46 5.15 -21.97 7.04
CA PRO A 46 6.39 -22.69 7.31
C PRO A 46 7.54 -21.68 7.30
N ALA A 47 8.42 -21.76 8.31
CA ALA A 47 9.47 -20.78 8.52
C ALA A 47 10.17 -20.45 7.20
N ALA A 48 10.02 -19.21 6.74
CA ALA A 48 10.82 -18.71 5.63
C ALA A 48 12.29 -18.95 6.00
N PRO A 49 13.15 -19.38 5.06
CA PRO A 49 14.57 -19.54 5.34
C PRO A 49 15.10 -18.25 5.95
N SER A 50 16.08 -18.34 6.85
CA SER A 50 16.72 -17.18 7.53
C SER A 50 17.12 -16.12 6.50
N THR A 51 16.23 -15.20 6.20
CA THR A 51 16.38 -14.24 5.12
C THR A 51 16.50 -12.83 5.70
N PHE A 52 17.56 -12.14 5.32
CA PHE A 52 17.72 -10.72 5.57
C PHE A 52 17.25 -9.94 4.36
N LEU A 53 16.59 -8.82 4.61
CA LEU A 53 16.27 -7.84 3.58
C LEU A 53 17.24 -6.66 3.70
N VAL A 54 17.81 -6.24 2.56
CA VAL A 54 18.75 -5.12 2.48
C VAL A 54 18.24 -4.10 1.47
N TRP A 55 18.18 -2.84 1.86
CA TRP A 55 17.78 -1.74 0.99
C TRP A 55 18.50 -0.42 1.31
N VAL A 56 18.40 0.51 0.38
CA VAL A 56 18.96 1.86 0.50
C VAL A 56 17.86 2.85 0.10
N PRO A 57 17.64 3.96 0.82
CA PRO A 57 16.51 4.86 0.60
C PRO A 57 16.32 5.42 -0.81
N ARG A 58 17.37 5.46 -1.62
CA ARG A 58 17.33 5.93 -3.03
C ARG A 58 17.48 4.82 -4.06
N GLY A 59 17.23 3.57 -3.67
CA GLY A 59 17.45 2.41 -4.51
C GLY A 59 18.86 1.84 -4.38
N LEU A 60 19.05 0.68 -4.97
CA LEU A 60 20.30 -0.05 -4.86
C LEU A 60 21.34 0.50 -5.84
N PRO A 61 22.58 0.75 -5.39
CA PRO A 61 23.69 1.01 -6.30
C PRO A 61 23.91 -0.17 -7.25
N ALA A 62 24.24 0.11 -8.50
CA ALA A 62 24.50 -0.91 -9.50
C ALA A 62 25.58 -1.90 -9.02
N GLY A 63 25.31 -3.19 -9.11
CA GLY A 63 26.22 -4.24 -8.70
C GLY A 63 26.35 -4.47 -7.20
N PHE A 64 25.75 -3.66 -6.34
CA PHE A 64 25.88 -3.79 -4.88
C PHE A 64 25.45 -5.17 -4.37
N ALA A 65 24.28 -5.66 -4.79
CA ALA A 65 23.79 -6.99 -4.40
C ALA A 65 24.75 -8.11 -4.86
N ARG A 66 25.37 -7.97 -6.04
CA ARG A 66 26.37 -8.93 -6.54
C ARG A 66 27.62 -8.94 -5.67
N THR A 67 28.13 -7.78 -5.28
CA THR A 67 29.28 -7.66 -4.38
C THR A 67 28.98 -8.29 -3.03
N VAL A 68 27.77 -8.09 -2.49
CA VAL A 68 27.33 -8.74 -1.25
C VAL A 68 27.22 -10.26 -1.43
N GLY A 69 26.68 -10.73 -2.56
CA GLY A 69 26.57 -12.15 -2.89
C GLY A 69 27.91 -12.89 -2.94
N ALA A 70 29.01 -12.18 -3.23
CA ALA A 70 30.37 -12.75 -3.26
C ALA A 70 31.03 -12.82 -1.87
N MET A 71 30.35 -12.42 -0.78
CA MET A 71 30.91 -12.47 0.57
C MET A 71 30.86 -13.89 1.14
N ASP A 72 31.89 -14.26 1.89
CA ASP A 72 32.08 -15.60 2.48
C ASP A 72 30.98 -16.11 3.42
N LYS A 73 30.14 -15.21 3.95
CA LYS A 73 29.02 -15.51 4.85
C LYS A 73 27.66 -15.50 4.16
N VAL A 74 27.63 -15.32 2.86
CA VAL A 74 26.40 -15.24 2.06
C VAL A 74 26.25 -16.49 1.21
N ALA A 75 25.13 -17.19 1.36
CA ALA A 75 24.79 -18.38 0.59
C ALA A 75 24.07 -18.04 -0.71
N ALA A 76 23.17 -17.04 -0.67
CA ALA A 76 22.40 -16.61 -1.83
C ALA A 76 21.99 -15.13 -1.70
N THR A 77 21.82 -14.50 -2.85
CA THR A 77 21.20 -13.17 -2.98
C THR A 77 20.24 -13.14 -4.16
N THR A 78 19.18 -12.34 -4.05
CA THR A 78 18.30 -12.02 -5.17
C THR A 78 17.85 -10.58 -5.08
N VAL A 79 17.85 -9.87 -6.22
CA VAL A 79 17.41 -8.47 -6.30
C VAL A 79 15.94 -8.44 -6.67
N VAL A 80 15.18 -7.59 -6.00
CA VAL A 80 13.77 -7.31 -6.29
C VAL A 80 13.66 -5.87 -6.81
N ALA A 81 13.18 -5.75 -8.05
CA ALA A 81 12.69 -4.48 -8.56
C ALA A 81 11.21 -4.34 -8.24
N GLU A 82 10.76 -3.13 -7.94
CA GLU A 82 9.39 -2.87 -7.52
C GLU A 82 8.96 -1.49 -7.97
N ASP A 83 7.80 -1.42 -8.63
CA ASP A 83 7.18 -0.18 -9.08
C ASP A 83 5.66 -0.33 -9.14
N ASP A 84 4.94 0.80 -9.10
CA ASP A 84 3.52 0.81 -9.44
C ASP A 84 3.35 0.63 -10.96
N VAL A 85 2.56 -0.38 -11.34
CA VAL A 85 2.13 -0.56 -12.72
C VAL A 85 0.62 -0.34 -12.84
N TRP A 86 0.13 -0.07 -14.06
CA TRP A 86 -1.23 0.43 -14.26
C TRP A 86 -2.08 -0.61 -14.97
N LEU A 87 -2.95 -1.32 -14.20
CA LEU A 87 -3.87 -2.32 -14.69
C LEU A 87 -4.98 -1.64 -15.51
N ARG A 88 -5.14 -2.10 -16.74
CA ARG A 88 -6.16 -1.63 -17.67
C ARG A 88 -7.43 -2.47 -17.59
N ARG A 89 -7.29 -3.80 -17.52
CA ARG A 89 -8.37 -4.78 -17.44
C ARG A 89 -7.88 -6.08 -16.88
N SER A 90 -8.78 -6.86 -16.34
CA SER A 90 -8.53 -8.26 -16.02
C SER A 90 -9.69 -9.17 -16.45
N TRP A 91 -9.39 -10.43 -16.60
CA TRP A 91 -10.35 -11.47 -16.94
C TRP A 91 -10.14 -12.69 -16.05
N SER A 92 -11.24 -13.32 -15.64
CA SER A 92 -11.21 -14.61 -14.95
C SER A 92 -10.59 -15.71 -15.83
N ALA A 93 -10.31 -16.87 -15.24
CA ALA A 93 -9.86 -18.05 -16.01
C ALA A 93 -10.90 -18.52 -17.04
N ALA A 94 -12.18 -18.20 -16.82
CA ALA A 94 -13.27 -18.47 -17.77
C ALA A 94 -13.38 -17.42 -18.89
N GLY A 95 -12.55 -16.35 -18.83
CA GLY A 95 -12.57 -15.24 -19.81
C GLY A 95 -13.57 -14.14 -19.50
N GLU A 96 -14.22 -14.17 -18.33
CA GLU A 96 -15.15 -13.14 -17.90
C GLU A 96 -14.38 -11.88 -17.52
N LEU A 97 -14.87 -10.71 -17.92
CA LEU A 97 -14.31 -9.42 -17.58
C LEU A 97 -14.52 -9.15 -16.09
N VAL A 98 -13.43 -8.88 -15.35
CA VAL A 98 -13.45 -8.64 -13.90
C VAL A 98 -13.16 -7.17 -13.59
N ASP A 99 -11.97 -6.68 -13.96
CA ASP A 99 -11.66 -5.26 -13.81
C ASP A 99 -11.84 -4.54 -15.14
N ASP A 100 -12.63 -3.47 -15.16
CA ASP A 100 -12.83 -2.58 -16.31
C ASP A 100 -13.03 -1.13 -15.84
N PRO A 101 -11.98 -0.47 -15.36
CA PRO A 101 -12.07 0.92 -14.93
C PRO A 101 -12.48 1.83 -16.10
N PRO A 102 -13.05 3.03 -15.84
CA PRO A 102 -13.42 3.99 -16.89
C PRO A 102 -12.28 4.21 -17.89
N ALA A 103 -12.59 4.47 -19.14
CA ALA A 103 -11.67 4.36 -20.28
C ALA A 103 -10.30 5.07 -20.12
N THR A 104 -10.25 6.18 -19.40
CA THR A 104 -9.01 6.95 -19.16
C THR A 104 -8.32 6.61 -17.83
N TYR A 105 -8.96 5.83 -16.98
CA TYR A 105 -8.47 5.45 -15.64
C TYR A 105 -7.81 4.06 -15.67
N ARG A 106 -6.92 3.83 -14.74
CA ARG A 106 -6.23 2.55 -14.53
C ARG A 106 -6.13 2.28 -13.03
N ILE A 107 -6.10 1.02 -12.66
CA ILE A 107 -5.90 0.62 -11.28
C ILE A 107 -4.39 0.51 -11.04
N PRO A 108 -3.81 1.25 -10.06
CA PRO A 108 -2.41 1.09 -9.71
C PRO A 108 -2.20 -0.28 -9.06
N ILE A 109 -1.19 -1.01 -9.49
CA ILE A 109 -0.80 -2.33 -8.99
C ILE A 109 0.64 -2.24 -8.51
N ASP A 110 0.85 -2.55 -7.26
CA ASP A 110 2.17 -2.71 -6.66
C ASP A 110 2.80 -4.01 -7.18
N ALA A 111 3.79 -3.90 -8.05
CA ALA A 111 4.34 -5.03 -8.78
C ALA A 111 5.85 -5.21 -8.56
N ALA A 112 6.25 -6.45 -8.30
CA ALA A 112 7.65 -6.85 -8.17
C ALA A 112 8.14 -7.61 -9.41
N ALA A 113 9.38 -7.37 -9.79
CA ALA A 113 10.07 -8.12 -10.82
C ALA A 113 11.33 -8.79 -10.26
N VAL A 114 11.41 -10.10 -10.42
CA VAL A 114 12.44 -10.95 -9.85
C VAL A 114 13.14 -11.78 -10.93
N ASP A 115 14.35 -12.23 -10.64
CA ASP A 115 14.92 -13.37 -11.34
C ASP A 115 14.34 -14.65 -10.72
N PRO A 116 13.55 -15.44 -11.45
CA PRO A 116 12.83 -16.57 -10.89
C PRO A 116 13.77 -17.66 -10.30
N GLU A 117 14.93 -17.88 -10.91
CA GLU A 117 15.88 -18.92 -10.46
C GLU A 117 16.48 -18.53 -9.11
N THR A 118 16.97 -17.30 -8.98
CA THR A 118 17.57 -16.84 -7.74
C THR A 118 16.52 -16.57 -6.65
N PHE A 119 15.36 -16.06 -7.00
CA PHE A 119 14.29 -15.78 -6.03
C PHE A 119 13.68 -17.07 -5.43
N ALA A 120 13.65 -18.16 -6.19
CA ALA A 120 13.17 -19.45 -5.70
C ALA A 120 13.88 -19.93 -4.43
N ALA A 121 15.15 -19.53 -4.20
CA ALA A 121 15.86 -19.86 -2.97
C ALA A 121 15.25 -19.24 -1.71
N PHE A 122 14.49 -18.15 -1.85
CA PHE A 122 13.93 -17.34 -0.76
C PHE A 122 12.48 -17.70 -0.39
N VAL A 123 11.87 -18.64 -1.08
CA VAL A 123 10.55 -19.16 -0.78
C VAL A 123 10.64 -20.58 -0.20
N PRO A 124 9.59 -21.06 0.50
CA PRO A 124 9.53 -22.43 1.00
C PRO A 124 9.78 -23.45 -0.10
N VAL A 125 10.41 -24.57 0.25
CA VAL A 125 10.81 -25.62 -0.69
C VAL A 125 9.65 -26.10 -1.58
N ALA A 126 8.46 -26.21 -1.00
CA ALA A 126 7.26 -26.65 -1.72
C ALA A 126 6.85 -25.72 -2.88
N ASP A 127 7.21 -24.43 -2.82
CA ASP A 127 6.82 -23.43 -3.80
C ASP A 127 7.92 -23.05 -4.79
N ARG A 128 9.15 -23.52 -4.54
CA ARG A 128 10.33 -23.19 -5.36
C ARG A 128 10.14 -23.51 -6.84
N ALA A 129 9.56 -24.67 -7.13
CA ALA A 129 9.31 -25.08 -8.52
C ALA A 129 8.35 -24.13 -9.24
N ARG A 130 7.32 -23.62 -8.55
CA ARG A 130 6.37 -22.66 -9.13
C ARG A 130 7.03 -21.33 -9.43
N ILE A 131 7.89 -20.84 -8.53
CA ILE A 131 8.64 -19.60 -8.74
C ILE A 131 9.64 -19.78 -9.89
N ALA A 132 10.46 -20.84 -9.86
CA ALA A 132 11.47 -21.10 -10.89
C ALA A 132 10.86 -21.29 -12.29
N ALA A 133 9.63 -21.82 -12.36
CA ALA A 133 8.90 -22.01 -13.61
C ALA A 133 8.19 -20.76 -14.13
N LEU A 134 8.34 -19.59 -13.46
CA LEU A 134 7.69 -18.36 -13.87
C LEU A 134 8.19 -17.91 -15.26
N ALA A 135 7.43 -18.25 -16.26
CA ALA A 135 7.78 -17.99 -17.65
C ALA A 135 7.57 -16.53 -18.04
N GLN A 136 8.09 -16.16 -19.19
CA GLN A 136 7.83 -14.85 -19.78
C GLN A 136 6.35 -14.71 -20.15
N GLY A 137 5.71 -13.62 -19.69
CA GLY A 137 4.28 -13.37 -19.89
C GLY A 137 3.39 -14.06 -18.87
N GLU A 138 3.97 -14.59 -17.80
CA GLU A 138 3.27 -15.11 -16.65
C GLU A 138 3.53 -14.27 -15.41
N ALA A 139 2.63 -14.36 -14.44
CA ALA A 139 2.72 -13.69 -13.14
C ALA A 139 2.20 -14.59 -12.02
N ILE A 140 2.61 -14.25 -10.81
CA ILE A 140 2.06 -14.74 -9.56
C ILE A 140 1.31 -13.58 -8.92
N LEU A 141 0.10 -13.82 -8.40
CA LEU A 141 -0.62 -12.87 -7.56
C LEU A 141 -0.33 -13.16 -6.08
N GLY A 142 -0.22 -12.11 -5.28
CA GLY A 142 -0.37 -12.22 -3.84
C GLY A 142 -1.81 -12.61 -3.46
N ALA A 143 -1.96 -13.34 -2.35
CA ALA A 143 -3.27 -13.87 -1.95
C ALA A 143 -4.31 -12.77 -1.71
N THR A 144 -3.93 -11.66 -1.07
CA THR A 144 -4.84 -10.53 -0.87
C THR A 144 -5.24 -9.88 -2.19
N SER A 145 -4.32 -9.68 -3.13
CA SER A 145 -4.62 -9.14 -4.47
C SER A 145 -5.56 -10.06 -5.26
N ALA A 146 -5.32 -11.36 -5.20
CA ALA A 146 -6.19 -12.38 -5.81
C ALA A 146 -7.61 -12.31 -5.23
N GLY A 147 -7.74 -12.20 -3.90
CA GLY A 147 -9.02 -12.07 -3.21
C GLY A 147 -9.78 -10.79 -3.55
N LEU A 148 -9.10 -9.64 -3.58
CA LEU A 148 -9.69 -8.34 -3.93
C LEU A 148 -10.33 -8.36 -5.33
N ARG A 149 -9.74 -9.09 -6.27
CA ARG A 149 -10.16 -9.16 -7.67
C ARG A 149 -11.01 -10.39 -8.01
N GLY A 150 -11.08 -11.37 -7.12
CA GLY A 150 -11.67 -12.67 -7.49
C GLY A 150 -10.89 -13.39 -8.60
N LEU A 151 -9.57 -13.17 -8.71
CA LEU A 151 -8.73 -13.79 -9.72
C LEU A 151 -7.95 -14.97 -9.18
N GLY A 152 -7.69 -15.96 -10.03
CA GLY A 152 -6.91 -17.14 -9.69
C GLY A 152 -6.02 -17.60 -10.84
N PRO A 153 -5.39 -18.79 -10.73
CA PRO A 153 -4.59 -19.35 -11.79
C PRO A 153 -5.41 -19.48 -13.11
N GLY A 154 -4.80 -19.14 -14.23
CA GLY A 154 -5.46 -19.09 -15.55
C GLY A 154 -6.08 -17.74 -15.91
N ALA A 155 -6.32 -16.86 -14.94
CA ALA A 155 -6.78 -15.49 -15.16
C ALA A 155 -5.75 -14.69 -15.98
N VAL A 156 -6.20 -13.56 -16.54
CA VAL A 156 -5.35 -12.69 -17.36
C VAL A 156 -5.48 -11.25 -16.87
N VAL A 157 -4.36 -10.57 -16.70
CA VAL A 157 -4.31 -9.13 -16.41
C VAL A 157 -3.68 -8.37 -17.58
N ALA A 158 -4.21 -7.19 -17.92
CA ALA A 158 -3.67 -6.32 -18.97
C ALA A 158 -3.03 -5.08 -18.36
N ILE A 159 -1.70 -4.96 -18.49
CA ILE A 159 -0.90 -3.81 -18.04
C ILE A 159 -0.31 -3.15 -19.29
N GLY A 160 -0.64 -1.87 -19.50
CA GLY A 160 -0.35 -1.21 -20.77
C GLY A 160 -0.96 -1.98 -21.95
N HIS A 161 -0.12 -2.41 -22.88
CA HIS A 161 -0.53 -3.22 -24.03
C HIS A 161 -0.25 -4.73 -23.85
N ARG A 162 0.23 -5.15 -22.70
CA ARG A 162 0.61 -6.55 -22.42
C ARG A 162 -0.49 -7.28 -21.70
N ARG A 163 -0.77 -8.50 -22.15
CA ARG A 163 -1.58 -9.47 -21.43
C ARG A 163 -0.65 -10.44 -20.70
N ILE A 164 -0.89 -10.65 -19.42
CA ILE A 164 -0.07 -11.48 -18.54
C ILE A 164 -1.00 -12.51 -17.91
N ARG A 165 -0.67 -13.78 -18.05
CA ARG A 165 -1.44 -14.90 -17.50
C ARG A 165 -1.04 -15.12 -16.03
N ILE A 166 -1.98 -15.33 -15.16
CA ILE A 166 -1.73 -15.70 -13.78
C ILE A 166 -1.42 -17.19 -13.71
N ALA A 167 -0.19 -17.52 -13.36
CA ALA A 167 0.29 -18.90 -13.22
C ALA A 167 -0.04 -19.50 -11.86
N ALA A 168 0.02 -18.67 -10.79
CA ALA A 168 -0.24 -19.10 -9.43
C ALA A 168 -0.71 -17.94 -8.54
N VAL A 169 -1.27 -18.30 -7.37
CA VAL A 169 -1.50 -17.40 -6.24
C VAL A 169 -0.65 -17.90 -5.08
N LEU A 170 0.10 -17.02 -4.45
CA LEU A 170 0.94 -17.33 -3.28
C LEU A 170 0.58 -16.43 -2.10
N PRO A 171 0.81 -16.89 -0.85
CA PRO A 171 0.67 -16.07 0.34
C PRO A 171 1.48 -14.76 0.24
N ASP A 172 0.91 -13.68 0.77
CA ASP A 172 1.52 -12.34 0.70
C ASP A 172 2.91 -12.30 1.33
N GLU A 173 3.16 -13.09 2.37
CA GLU A 173 4.46 -13.20 3.03
C GLU A 173 5.56 -13.73 2.09
N MET A 174 5.20 -14.60 1.14
CA MET A 174 6.13 -15.18 0.18
C MET A 174 6.50 -14.23 -0.95
N VAL A 175 5.61 -13.31 -1.26
CA VAL A 175 5.77 -12.36 -2.37
C VAL A 175 6.04 -10.92 -1.90
N GLY A 176 6.35 -10.74 -0.62
CA GLY A 176 6.60 -9.42 -0.03
C GLY A 176 5.38 -8.51 0.00
N ALA A 177 4.17 -9.10 -0.05
CA ALA A 177 2.90 -8.42 -0.23
C ALA A 177 2.81 -7.58 -1.53
N ALA A 178 3.63 -7.89 -2.53
CA ALA A 178 3.43 -7.38 -3.88
C ALA A 178 2.12 -7.95 -4.45
N GLU A 179 1.36 -7.12 -5.15
CA GLU A 179 0.12 -7.57 -5.77
C GLU A 179 0.38 -8.50 -6.96
N LEU A 180 1.46 -8.20 -7.70
CA LEU A 180 1.86 -8.96 -8.89
C LEU A 180 3.36 -9.21 -8.86
N VAL A 181 3.78 -10.47 -9.02
CA VAL A 181 5.20 -10.83 -9.18
C VAL A 181 5.42 -11.40 -10.57
N VAL A 182 6.40 -10.86 -11.29
CA VAL A 182 6.75 -11.25 -12.65
C VAL A 182 8.25 -11.52 -12.79
N SER A 183 8.66 -12.18 -13.88
CA SER A 183 10.07 -12.27 -14.20
C SER A 183 10.66 -10.89 -14.56
N ARG A 184 11.96 -10.68 -14.35
CA ARG A 184 12.68 -9.45 -14.73
C ARG A 184 12.38 -9.01 -16.17
N ARG A 185 12.35 -9.97 -17.09
CA ARG A 185 12.07 -9.70 -18.50
C ARG A 185 10.64 -9.20 -18.72
N THR A 186 9.66 -9.78 -18.04
CA THR A 186 8.28 -9.31 -18.09
C THR A 186 8.17 -7.94 -17.43
N GLY A 187 8.78 -7.75 -16.25
CA GLY A 187 8.80 -6.50 -15.51
C GLY A 187 9.31 -5.32 -16.35
N ALA A 188 10.46 -5.47 -17.00
CA ALA A 188 11.01 -4.44 -17.90
C ALA A 188 10.05 -4.04 -19.05
N ARG A 189 9.20 -4.96 -19.50
CA ARG A 189 8.21 -4.70 -20.56
C ARG A 189 6.94 -4.01 -20.10
N ILE A 190 6.69 -4.00 -18.80
CA ILE A 190 5.51 -3.36 -18.18
C ILE A 190 5.87 -2.15 -17.33
N GLY A 191 7.17 -1.75 -17.32
CA GLY A 191 7.63 -0.51 -16.68
C GLY A 191 8.24 -0.68 -15.30
N ILE A 192 8.52 -1.91 -14.83
CA ILE A 192 9.22 -2.13 -13.56
C ILE A 192 10.73 -1.99 -13.81
N ALA A 193 11.32 -0.90 -13.31
CA ALA A 193 12.70 -0.52 -13.61
C ALA A 193 13.58 -0.36 -12.38
N HIS A 194 13.01 -0.09 -11.20
CA HIS A 194 13.79 0.32 -10.02
C HIS A 194 14.12 -0.85 -9.11
N ASP A 195 15.41 -1.18 -9.00
CA ASP A 195 15.92 -2.12 -8.01
C ASP A 195 15.77 -1.51 -6.60
N ARG A 196 14.77 -1.97 -5.84
CA ARG A 196 14.42 -1.39 -4.54
C ARG A 196 15.19 -2.03 -3.39
N TYR A 197 15.33 -3.34 -3.41
CA TYR A 197 15.99 -4.10 -2.34
C TYR A 197 16.54 -5.41 -2.85
N PHE A 198 17.30 -6.08 -2.02
CA PHE A 198 17.69 -7.46 -2.26
C PHE A 198 17.53 -8.30 -0.99
N LEU A 199 17.31 -9.57 -1.19
CA LEU A 199 17.26 -10.58 -0.15
C LEU A 199 18.60 -11.27 -0.04
N VAL A 200 18.98 -11.64 1.19
CA VAL A 200 20.24 -12.31 1.49
C VAL A 200 19.96 -13.51 2.37
N GLN A 201 20.50 -14.66 1.98
CA GLN A 201 20.52 -15.86 2.79
C GLN A 201 21.93 -16.06 3.34
N PRO A 202 22.14 -16.10 4.66
CA PRO A 202 23.44 -16.40 5.24
C PRO A 202 23.76 -17.88 5.10
N VAL A 203 25.03 -18.21 5.14
CA VAL A 203 25.48 -19.59 5.34
C VAL A 203 25.03 -20.05 6.73
N ALA A 204 24.30 -21.16 6.80
CA ALA A 204 23.61 -21.63 8.01
C ALA A 204 24.51 -21.80 9.26
N GLU A 205 25.77 -22.09 9.06
CA GLU A 205 26.77 -22.33 10.13
C GLU A 205 27.34 -21.02 10.71
N ARG A 206 27.03 -19.87 10.14
CA ARG A 206 27.62 -18.58 10.50
C ARG A 206 26.57 -17.59 10.96
N HIS A 207 26.52 -17.35 12.27
CA HIS A 207 25.61 -16.38 12.84
C HIS A 207 25.81 -14.98 12.22
N MET A 208 24.74 -14.43 11.66
CA MET A 208 24.67 -13.07 11.13
C MET A 208 23.62 -12.29 11.92
N THR A 209 23.96 -11.09 12.40
CA THR A 209 22.99 -10.18 13.01
C THR A 209 22.80 -8.96 12.11
N ALA A 210 21.59 -8.38 12.10
CA ALA A 210 21.31 -7.22 11.27
C ALA A 210 22.24 -6.02 11.58
N PRO A 211 22.56 -5.67 12.84
CA PRO A 211 23.50 -4.60 13.14
C PRO A 211 24.92 -4.86 12.62
N ALA A 212 25.45 -6.07 12.82
CA ALA A 212 26.78 -6.42 12.34
C ALA A 212 26.84 -6.45 10.80
N PHE A 213 25.81 -6.96 10.16
CA PHE A 213 25.73 -6.99 8.71
C PHE A 213 25.60 -5.57 8.13
N ARG A 214 24.77 -4.72 8.72
CA ARG A 214 24.68 -3.28 8.36
C ARG A 214 26.04 -2.60 8.47
N ALA A 215 26.75 -2.75 9.58
CA ALA A 215 28.08 -2.16 9.80
C ALA A 215 29.08 -2.59 8.72
N ARG A 216 29.00 -3.84 8.26
CA ARG A 216 29.84 -4.37 7.18
C ARG A 216 29.48 -3.83 5.80
N LEU A 217 28.18 -3.62 5.53
CA LEU A 217 27.70 -3.13 4.25
C LEU A 217 27.85 -1.62 4.07
N GLN A 218 27.71 -0.85 5.14
CA GLN A 218 27.70 0.62 5.09
C GLN A 218 28.93 1.23 4.38
N PRO A 219 30.16 0.79 4.64
CA PRO A 219 31.36 1.32 3.95
C PRO A 219 31.40 0.98 2.46
N MET A 220 30.68 -0.05 2.02
CA MET A 220 30.66 -0.49 0.62
C MET A 220 29.77 0.40 -0.28
N LEU A 221 28.95 1.27 0.32
CA LEU A 221 28.10 2.20 -0.44
C LEU A 221 28.93 3.35 -0.99
N PRO A 222 28.68 3.78 -2.25
CA PRO A 222 29.31 4.94 -2.83
C PRO A 222 29.06 6.21 -2.01
N THR A 223 30.11 7.02 -1.80
CA THR A 223 29.98 8.32 -1.10
C THR A 223 29.10 9.31 -1.86
N ALA A 224 28.99 9.17 -3.18
CA ALA A 224 28.11 9.97 -4.04
C ALA A 224 26.62 9.90 -3.66
N LEU A 225 26.18 8.89 -2.88
CA LEU A 225 24.82 8.82 -2.36
C LEU A 225 24.55 9.85 -1.23
N GLY A 226 25.56 10.60 -0.78
CA GLY A 226 25.43 11.66 0.23
C GLY A 226 24.86 11.15 1.56
N VAL A 227 24.07 11.99 2.22
CA VAL A 227 23.44 11.68 3.51
C VAL A 227 22.43 10.53 3.45
N ASN A 228 21.92 10.21 2.26
CA ASN A 228 20.94 9.15 2.05
C ASN A 228 21.57 7.78 1.78
N ARG A 229 22.87 7.61 1.97
CA ARG A 229 23.58 6.34 1.78
C ARG A 229 23.44 5.35 2.95
N ALA A 230 22.50 5.56 3.85
CA ALA A 230 22.28 4.64 4.96
C ALA A 230 21.73 3.29 4.45
N VAL A 231 22.55 2.24 4.54
CA VAL A 231 22.06 0.89 4.26
C VAL A 231 21.16 0.41 5.39
N GLN A 232 20.07 -0.20 5.03
CA GLN A 232 19.14 -0.82 5.96
C GLN A 232 19.19 -2.34 5.84
N VAL A 233 19.17 -2.99 6.99
CA VAL A 233 19.14 -4.44 7.10
C VAL A 233 18.03 -4.82 8.07
N ARG A 234 17.08 -5.61 7.59
CA ARG A 234 16.05 -6.24 8.43
C ARG A 234 16.40 -7.71 8.62
N ALA A 235 16.41 -8.14 9.86
CA ALA A 235 16.58 -9.55 10.21
C ALA A 235 15.29 -10.35 9.97
N PRO A 236 15.38 -11.68 9.86
CA PRO A 236 14.22 -12.55 9.79
C PRO A 236 13.24 -12.26 10.93
N GLY A 237 11.94 -12.19 10.60
CA GLY A 237 10.87 -11.95 11.58
C GLY A 237 10.72 -10.51 12.07
N GLN A 238 11.54 -9.55 11.65
CA GLN A 238 11.38 -8.13 12.00
C GLN A 238 10.26 -7.43 11.22
N THR A 239 9.83 -8.01 10.13
CA THR A 239 8.71 -7.52 9.31
C THR A 239 7.90 -8.72 8.82
N PRO A 240 6.57 -8.62 8.76
CA PRO A 240 5.75 -9.70 8.20
C PRO A 240 5.98 -9.90 6.70
N PHE A 241 6.46 -8.87 5.99
CA PHE A 241 6.66 -8.91 4.55
C PHE A 241 8.10 -8.55 4.18
N PHE A 242 8.66 -9.23 3.19
CA PHE A 242 9.95 -8.88 2.59
C PHE A 242 9.78 -7.70 1.63
N ARG A 243 9.75 -6.51 2.19
CA ARG A 243 9.51 -5.27 1.48
C ARG A 243 10.43 -4.15 1.94
N ALA A 244 10.92 -3.33 1.02
CA ALA A 244 11.67 -2.12 1.32
C ALA A 244 10.74 -1.01 1.81
N GLY A 245 11.35 0.00 2.46
CA GLY A 245 10.65 1.19 2.91
C GLY A 245 10.30 1.19 4.39
N ASP A 246 9.81 2.32 4.86
CA ASP A 246 9.47 2.57 6.26
C ASP A 246 7.97 2.46 6.53
N ALA A 247 7.12 2.53 5.49
CA ALA A 247 5.68 2.32 5.61
C ALA A 247 5.37 0.93 6.18
N VAL A 248 4.42 0.88 7.09
CA VAL A 248 4.12 -0.35 7.84
C VAL A 248 3.18 -1.26 7.06
N LEU A 249 2.20 -0.68 6.36
CA LEU A 249 1.22 -1.42 5.59
C LEU A 249 1.64 -1.49 4.12
N PRO A 250 1.66 -2.67 3.50
CA PRO A 250 1.78 -2.77 2.04
C PRO A 250 0.56 -2.16 1.33
N PRO A 251 0.72 -1.64 0.09
CA PRO A 251 -0.40 -1.09 -0.69
C PRO A 251 -1.59 -2.03 -0.84
N VAL A 252 -1.38 -3.33 -1.01
CA VAL A 252 -2.46 -4.31 -1.10
C VAL A 252 -3.31 -4.40 0.17
N ILE A 253 -2.68 -4.26 1.33
CA ILE A 253 -3.40 -4.22 2.62
C ILE A 253 -4.15 -2.89 2.76
N VAL A 254 -3.56 -1.78 2.35
CA VAL A 254 -4.25 -0.49 2.31
C VAL A 254 -5.50 -0.57 1.42
N LYS A 255 -5.40 -1.18 0.24
CA LYS A 255 -6.55 -1.38 -0.66
C LYS A 255 -7.63 -2.26 -0.04
N SER A 256 -7.26 -3.33 0.67
CA SER A 256 -8.22 -4.21 1.34
C SER A 256 -8.97 -3.52 2.48
N LEU A 257 -8.36 -2.55 3.15
CA LEU A 257 -8.94 -1.82 4.27
C LEU A 257 -9.73 -0.56 3.82
N PHE A 258 -9.23 0.14 2.82
CA PHE A 258 -9.69 1.49 2.45
C PHE A 258 -10.23 1.58 1.02
N GLY A 259 -10.35 0.46 0.34
CA GLY A 259 -10.83 0.37 -1.03
C GLY A 259 -9.73 0.57 -2.07
N GLU A 260 -9.92 -0.08 -3.20
CA GLU A 260 -9.10 0.09 -4.39
C GLU A 260 -9.69 1.17 -5.29
N PHE A 261 -8.87 2.05 -5.81
CA PHE A 261 -9.29 3.07 -6.76
C PHE A 261 -8.66 2.89 -8.15
N ALA A 262 -9.33 3.44 -9.15
CA ALA A 262 -8.73 3.73 -10.43
C ALA A 262 -8.28 5.19 -10.48
N ALA A 263 -7.18 5.46 -11.19
CA ALA A 263 -6.64 6.80 -11.34
C ALA A 263 -6.04 7.01 -12.74
N ARG A 264 -5.73 8.27 -13.04
CA ARG A 264 -5.01 8.69 -14.23
C ARG A 264 -3.95 9.73 -13.85
N PRO A 265 -2.95 10.01 -14.70
CA PRO A 265 -2.02 11.10 -14.46
C PRO A 265 -2.76 12.42 -14.23
N GLY A 266 -2.32 13.17 -13.22
CA GLY A 266 -2.87 14.49 -12.92
C GLY A 266 -2.29 15.58 -13.81
N ALA A 267 -2.77 16.81 -13.61
CA ALA A 267 -2.35 17.97 -14.42
C ALA A 267 -0.89 18.39 -14.18
N ARG A 268 -0.28 18.01 -13.07
CA ARG A 268 1.13 18.31 -12.73
C ARG A 268 1.90 17.01 -12.57
N PRO A 269 3.20 16.97 -12.92
CA PRO A 269 4.05 15.82 -12.67
C PRO A 269 3.95 15.34 -11.22
N GLY A 270 3.99 14.04 -11.00
CA GLY A 270 3.89 13.43 -9.69
C GLY A 270 2.50 13.45 -9.05
N THR A 271 1.48 14.04 -9.69
CA THR A 271 0.09 14.01 -9.23
C THR A 271 -0.74 12.98 -9.99
N ILE A 272 -1.78 12.45 -9.33
CA ILE A 272 -2.79 11.60 -9.96
C ILE A 272 -4.18 12.18 -9.74
N GLU A 273 -5.10 11.84 -10.62
CA GLU A 273 -6.52 12.13 -10.51
C GLU A 273 -7.26 10.81 -10.30
N ILE A 274 -7.90 10.68 -9.14
CA ILE A 274 -8.62 9.46 -8.75
C ILE A 274 -10.05 9.54 -9.27
N ASP A 275 -10.61 8.38 -9.62
CA ASP A 275 -12.01 8.25 -10.08
C ASP A 275 -12.95 8.94 -9.10
N PRO A 276 -13.77 9.90 -9.58
CA PRO A 276 -14.75 10.62 -8.76
C PRO A 276 -15.74 9.72 -8.02
N ALA A 277 -16.10 8.56 -8.56
CA ALA A 277 -17.00 7.63 -7.91
C ALA A 277 -16.35 7.04 -6.63
N TRP A 278 -15.08 6.73 -6.68
CA TRP A 278 -14.34 6.28 -5.49
C TRP A 278 -14.20 7.41 -4.46
N THR A 279 -13.82 8.60 -4.87
CA THR A 279 -13.67 9.74 -3.93
C THR A 279 -14.98 10.08 -3.24
N ALA A 280 -16.12 10.01 -3.96
CA ALA A 280 -17.45 10.28 -3.41
C ALA A 280 -17.89 9.27 -2.35
N SER A 281 -17.46 8.00 -2.46
CA SER A 281 -17.84 6.92 -1.54
C SER A 281 -16.85 6.68 -0.39
N HIS A 282 -15.57 7.07 -0.54
CA HIS A 282 -14.53 6.77 0.42
C HIS A 282 -13.98 7.97 1.18
N LEU A 283 -14.29 9.20 0.75
CA LEU A 283 -13.78 10.39 1.40
C LEU A 283 -14.92 11.17 2.07
N GLU A 284 -14.63 11.73 3.23
CA GLU A 284 -15.49 12.66 3.94
C GLU A 284 -14.78 13.99 4.15
N THR A 285 -15.48 15.10 3.87
CA THR A 285 -15.05 16.43 4.28
C THR A 285 -15.82 16.83 5.51
N THR A 286 -15.13 16.98 6.64
CA THR A 286 -15.74 17.27 7.92
C THR A 286 -14.87 18.23 8.74
N HIS A 287 -15.38 18.67 9.89
CA HIS A 287 -14.63 19.50 10.84
C HIS A 287 -14.17 18.64 12.02
N LEU A 288 -12.87 18.64 12.29
CA LEU A 288 -12.27 17.93 13.42
C LEU A 288 -11.70 18.91 14.45
N PRO A 289 -11.74 18.55 15.76
CA PRO A 289 -11.07 19.34 16.80
C PRO A 289 -9.61 19.59 16.42
N VAL A 290 -9.06 20.73 16.78
CA VAL A 290 -7.66 21.14 16.55
C VAL A 290 -7.26 21.31 15.07
N LEU A 291 -7.74 20.45 14.16
CA LEU A 291 -7.37 20.46 12.72
C LEU A 291 -8.22 21.37 11.87
N GLY A 292 -9.46 21.68 12.30
CA GLY A 292 -10.42 22.41 11.48
C GLY A 292 -11.02 21.52 10.38
N ARG A 293 -11.20 22.08 9.18
CA ARG A 293 -11.76 21.36 8.04
C ARG A 293 -10.75 20.38 7.44
N VAL A 294 -11.11 19.12 7.36
CA VAL A 294 -10.29 18.05 6.78
C VAL A 294 -11.07 17.31 5.70
N THR A 295 -10.35 16.75 4.73
CA THR A 295 -10.86 15.74 3.80
C THR A 295 -9.99 14.51 3.92
N CYS A 296 -10.54 13.45 4.50
CA CYS A 296 -9.82 12.19 4.76
C CYS A 296 -10.68 10.99 4.35
N ASN A 297 -10.11 9.80 4.37
CA ASN A 297 -10.87 8.57 4.20
C ASN A 297 -11.85 8.38 5.36
N VAL A 298 -13.10 8.01 5.04
CA VAL A 298 -14.15 7.76 6.05
C VAL A 298 -13.69 6.77 7.11
N GLY A 299 -12.87 5.79 6.74
CA GLY A 299 -12.34 4.76 7.64
C GLY A 299 -11.41 5.26 8.74
N ILE A 300 -10.83 6.47 8.63
CA ILE A 300 -9.96 7.02 9.68
C ILE A 300 -10.58 8.22 10.43
N ILE A 301 -11.68 8.78 9.95
CA ILE A 301 -12.24 10.03 10.48
C ILE A 301 -12.51 9.94 11.99
N GLU A 302 -13.20 8.92 12.46
CA GLU A 302 -13.54 8.79 13.88
C GLU A 302 -12.32 8.52 14.76
N GLN A 303 -11.38 7.74 14.24
CA GLN A 303 -10.11 7.49 14.93
C GLN A 303 -9.28 8.79 15.05
N LEU A 304 -9.21 9.58 13.98
CA LEU A 304 -8.52 10.86 13.97
C LEU A 304 -9.25 11.89 14.87
N ARG A 305 -10.59 11.93 14.85
CA ARG A 305 -11.40 12.75 15.75
C ARG A 305 -11.11 12.46 17.22
N GLY A 306 -11.09 11.19 17.59
CA GLY A 306 -10.76 10.76 18.94
C GLY A 306 -9.34 11.10 19.35
N ALA A 307 -8.37 10.97 18.45
CA ALA A 307 -6.99 11.39 18.68
C ALA A 307 -6.89 12.90 18.96
N MET A 308 -7.57 13.72 18.15
CA MET A 308 -7.56 15.18 18.32
C MET A 308 -8.28 15.64 19.58
N ARG A 309 -9.39 15.02 19.97
CA ARG A 309 -10.02 15.28 21.28
C ARG A 309 -9.04 14.97 22.44
N LYS A 310 -8.21 13.93 22.30
CA LYS A 310 -7.21 13.61 23.31
C LYS A 310 -6.06 14.60 23.32
N VAL A 311 -5.67 15.15 22.17
CA VAL A 311 -4.68 16.24 22.06
C VAL A 311 -5.22 17.48 22.75
N GLU A 312 -6.46 17.88 22.50
CA GLU A 312 -7.13 19.02 23.13
C GLU A 312 -7.23 18.84 24.66
N ALA A 313 -7.75 17.70 25.13
CA ALA A 313 -7.86 17.38 26.55
C ALA A 313 -6.51 17.30 27.28
N ALA A 314 -5.40 17.10 26.55
CA ALA A 314 -4.04 17.14 27.08
C ALA A 314 -3.42 18.56 27.09
N GLY A 315 -4.16 19.59 26.67
CA GLY A 315 -3.66 20.96 26.55
C GLY A 315 -2.60 21.15 25.45
N LEU A 316 -2.65 20.30 24.40
CA LEU A 316 -1.64 20.28 23.34
C LEU A 316 -2.12 20.91 22.03
N THR A 317 -3.22 21.69 22.03
CA THR A 317 -3.73 22.36 20.84
C THR A 317 -2.66 23.22 20.17
N SER A 318 -1.85 23.96 20.94
CA SER A 318 -0.76 24.79 20.42
C SER A 318 0.42 24.00 19.84
N ALA A 319 0.52 22.70 20.11
CA ALA A 319 1.52 21.83 19.50
C ALA A 319 1.18 21.51 18.01
N VAL A 320 -0.08 21.71 17.61
CA VAL A 320 -0.52 21.62 16.21
C VAL A 320 -0.63 23.04 15.66
N ARG A 321 0.38 23.46 14.90
CA ARG A 321 0.48 24.83 14.34
C ARG A 321 -0.10 24.91 12.94
N SER A 322 -0.05 23.81 12.20
CA SER A 322 -0.64 23.69 10.85
C SER A 322 -1.05 22.27 10.55
N PHE A 323 -2.13 22.13 9.79
CA PHE A 323 -2.57 20.92 9.14
C PHE A 323 -2.38 21.09 7.63
N ASN A 324 -1.60 20.22 6.99
CA ASN A 324 -1.16 20.37 5.61
C ASN A 324 -1.79 19.33 4.67
N GLY A 325 -2.94 18.81 5.07
CA GLY A 325 -3.78 17.95 4.23
C GLY A 325 -3.73 16.48 4.60
N CYS A 326 -4.80 15.80 4.25
CA CYS A 326 -4.96 14.36 4.42
C CYS A 326 -5.11 13.71 3.03
N PHE A 327 -6.12 14.08 2.26
CA PHE A 327 -6.27 13.60 0.89
C PHE A 327 -5.52 14.51 -0.08
N VAL A 328 -4.40 14.00 -0.60
CA VAL A 328 -3.55 14.68 -1.57
C VAL A 328 -3.02 13.63 -2.58
N PRO A 329 -3.76 13.34 -3.66
CA PRO A 329 -3.44 12.27 -4.60
C PRO A 329 -2.14 12.54 -5.35
N ARG A 330 -1.09 11.74 -5.06
CA ARG A 330 0.24 11.95 -5.62
C ARG A 330 1.15 10.74 -5.42
N HIS A 331 2.23 10.72 -6.15
CA HIS A 331 3.38 9.88 -5.85
C HIS A 331 4.21 10.44 -4.69
N ILE A 332 4.97 9.59 -4.00
CA ILE A 332 5.88 10.00 -2.92
C ILE A 332 6.90 10.99 -3.47
N GLY A 333 7.07 12.12 -2.77
CA GLY A 333 8.02 13.16 -3.18
C GLY A 333 7.68 13.87 -4.49
N TRP A 334 6.44 13.76 -4.97
CA TRP A 334 5.98 14.39 -6.21
C TRP A 334 6.76 13.95 -7.46
N SER A 335 7.18 12.69 -7.51
CA SER A 335 7.90 12.10 -8.64
C SER A 335 7.20 10.84 -9.11
N ASP A 336 6.89 10.77 -10.41
CA ASP A 336 6.27 9.60 -11.06
C ASP A 336 7.16 8.34 -10.99
N GLU A 337 8.43 8.47 -10.62
CA GLU A 337 9.37 7.35 -10.40
C GLU A 337 9.19 6.67 -9.03
N ASN A 338 8.39 7.26 -8.14
CA ASN A 338 8.13 6.72 -6.82
C ASN A 338 6.74 6.09 -6.75
N MET A 339 6.57 5.22 -5.74
CA MET A 339 5.29 4.62 -5.39
C MET A 339 4.25 5.66 -5.00
N LEU A 340 2.98 5.30 -5.04
CA LEU A 340 1.90 6.17 -4.58
C LEU A 340 2.00 6.46 -3.08
N SER A 341 1.73 7.71 -2.73
CA SER A 341 1.65 8.16 -1.34
C SER A 341 0.32 7.74 -0.71
N TYR A 342 0.32 7.41 0.58
CA TYR A 342 -0.90 7.08 1.32
C TYR A 342 -1.84 8.27 1.53
N HIS A 343 -1.38 9.47 1.26
CA HIS A 343 -2.27 10.62 1.05
C HIS A 343 -3.25 10.41 -0.11
N SER A 344 -2.93 9.54 -1.07
CA SER A 344 -3.84 9.21 -2.19
C SER A 344 -5.08 8.44 -1.74
N TRP A 345 -4.97 7.68 -0.64
CA TRP A 345 -6.12 7.04 0.01
C TRP A 345 -6.79 7.91 1.07
N GLY A 346 -6.20 9.07 1.41
CA GLY A 346 -6.68 9.92 2.50
C GLY A 346 -6.50 9.29 3.88
N ILE A 347 -5.47 8.46 4.07
CA ILE A 347 -5.14 7.76 5.33
C ILE A 347 -3.85 8.24 5.97
N ALA A 348 -3.19 9.20 5.35
CA ALA A 348 -2.03 9.92 5.88
C ALA A 348 -2.36 11.39 6.02
N PHE A 349 -1.70 12.08 6.94
CA PHE A 349 -1.87 13.52 7.14
C PHE A 349 -0.58 14.17 7.63
N ASP A 350 -0.41 15.43 7.27
CA ASP A 350 0.80 16.19 7.60
C ASP A 350 0.50 17.30 8.62
N LEU A 351 1.34 17.39 9.65
CA LEU A 351 1.29 18.41 10.71
C LEU A 351 2.59 19.20 10.79
N ASN A 352 2.48 20.53 10.95
CA ASN A 352 3.62 21.42 11.24
C ASN A 352 4.71 21.35 10.16
N LEU A 353 4.33 21.31 8.88
CA LEU A 353 5.24 21.17 7.75
C LEU A 353 6.40 22.17 7.79
N ALA A 354 6.16 23.44 8.13
CA ALA A 354 7.16 24.50 8.07
C ALA A 354 8.43 24.23 8.89
N VAL A 355 8.36 23.37 9.90
CA VAL A 355 9.48 23.03 10.80
C VAL A 355 9.82 21.53 10.80
N ASN A 356 9.19 20.76 9.91
CA ASN A 356 9.31 19.31 9.90
C ASN A 356 9.43 18.74 8.47
N TYR A 357 10.12 19.44 7.58
CA TYR A 357 10.32 18.98 6.21
C TYR A 357 11.02 17.62 6.17
N ARG A 358 10.61 16.80 5.20
CA ARG A 358 11.23 15.50 4.95
C ARG A 358 12.74 15.62 4.76
N GLY A 359 13.49 14.77 5.44
CA GLY A 359 14.96 14.72 5.41
C GLY A 359 15.64 15.69 6.38
N GLN A 360 14.88 16.48 7.14
CA GLN A 360 15.40 17.32 8.22
C GLN A 360 15.20 16.69 9.58
N THR A 361 15.89 17.21 10.60
CA THR A 361 15.67 16.79 11.99
C THR A 361 14.24 17.13 12.40
N PRO A 362 13.44 16.14 12.85
CA PRO A 362 12.06 16.39 13.24
C PRO A 362 11.92 17.18 14.54
N HIS A 363 10.93 18.07 14.58
CA HIS A 363 10.64 18.97 15.72
C HIS A 363 9.21 18.87 16.23
N GLN A 364 8.55 17.70 16.09
CA GLN A 364 7.21 17.47 16.64
C GLN A 364 7.26 17.37 18.17
N ASP A 365 6.20 17.84 18.86
CA ASP A 365 6.05 17.61 20.30
C ASP A 365 5.96 16.09 20.58
N PRO A 366 6.86 15.52 21.41
CA PRO A 366 6.85 14.08 21.68
C PRO A 366 5.54 13.59 22.35
N ARG A 367 4.80 14.47 23.03
CA ARG A 367 3.50 14.12 23.64
C ARG A 367 2.43 13.99 22.57
N LEU A 368 2.42 14.88 21.55
CA LEU A 368 1.56 14.79 20.36
C LEU A 368 1.82 13.46 19.62
N VAL A 369 3.09 13.17 19.34
CA VAL A 369 3.49 11.91 18.66
C VAL A 369 3.01 10.69 19.46
N ARG A 370 3.19 10.65 20.78
CA ARG A 370 2.71 9.55 21.61
C ARG A 370 1.20 9.39 21.62
N ILE A 371 0.44 10.49 21.60
CA ILE A 371 -1.03 10.42 21.51
C ILE A 371 -1.41 9.81 20.19
N LEU A 372 -0.91 10.31 19.07
CA LEU A 372 -1.21 9.82 17.73
C LEU A 372 -0.83 8.33 17.57
N ALA A 373 0.34 7.93 18.06
CA ALA A 373 0.77 6.53 18.05
C ALA A 373 -0.17 5.61 18.84
N ARG A 374 -0.68 6.04 20.00
CA ARG A 374 -1.68 5.29 20.77
C ARG A 374 -3.02 5.20 20.07
N TRP A 375 -3.31 6.16 19.20
CA TRP A 375 -4.49 6.17 18.35
C TRP A 375 -4.27 5.48 16.99
N GLY A 376 -3.15 4.76 16.82
CA GLY A 376 -2.90 3.91 15.67
C GLY A 376 -2.33 4.63 14.45
N PHE A 377 -1.76 5.83 14.62
CA PHE A 377 -1.06 6.55 13.56
C PHE A 377 0.45 6.45 13.76
N GLN A 378 1.16 6.01 12.75
CA GLN A 378 2.62 5.98 12.74
C GLN A 378 3.17 7.34 12.35
N TRP A 379 4.25 7.77 13.01
CA TRP A 379 4.96 8.99 12.69
C TRP A 379 6.18 8.75 11.80
N GLY A 380 6.28 9.47 10.70
CA GLY A 380 7.39 9.40 9.75
C GLY A 380 8.69 10.00 10.26
N GLY A 381 8.68 10.74 11.39
CA GLY A 381 9.90 11.31 11.96
C GLY A 381 10.93 10.30 12.47
N THR A 382 10.54 9.02 12.60
CA THR A 382 11.44 7.92 12.96
C THR A 382 11.93 7.15 11.76
N TRP A 383 11.51 7.50 10.57
CA TRP A 383 11.93 6.85 9.33
C TRP A 383 13.39 7.16 9.02
N ILE A 384 14.00 6.34 8.15
CA ILE A 384 15.41 6.49 7.76
C ILE A 384 15.66 7.83 7.09
N VAL A 385 14.77 8.22 6.19
CA VAL A 385 14.64 9.59 5.71
C VAL A 385 13.50 10.19 6.50
N ALA A 386 13.84 10.82 7.63
CA ALA A 386 12.85 11.35 8.54
C ALA A 386 11.85 12.25 7.81
N ASP A 387 10.56 11.98 8.02
CA ASP A 387 9.46 12.79 7.51
C ASP A 387 8.66 13.31 8.71
N GLY A 388 9.18 14.36 9.30
CA GLY A 388 8.73 14.84 10.61
C GLY A 388 7.31 15.40 10.62
N ASN A 389 6.77 15.85 9.49
CA ASN A 389 5.39 16.30 9.38
C ASN A 389 4.40 15.15 9.21
N HIS A 390 4.83 14.00 8.68
CA HIS A 390 3.99 12.93 8.20
C HIS A 390 3.51 11.99 9.30
N PHE A 391 2.21 11.70 9.30
CA PHE A 391 1.56 10.65 10.08
C PHE A 391 0.69 9.83 9.14
N GLU A 392 0.70 8.50 9.31
CA GLU A 392 -0.13 7.60 8.50
C GLU A 392 -0.84 6.55 9.35
N PHE A 393 -1.97 6.07 8.87
CA PHE A 393 -2.69 4.97 9.50
C PHE A 393 -1.81 3.73 9.54
N HIS A 394 -1.71 3.12 10.72
CA HIS A 394 -0.97 1.89 10.97
C HIS A 394 -1.89 0.75 11.40
N ARG A 395 -2.85 1.06 12.27
CA ARG A 395 -3.78 0.07 12.83
C ARG A 395 -5.00 0.75 13.40
N THR A 396 -6.09 0.00 13.48
CA THR A 396 -7.26 0.44 14.23
C THR A 396 -6.91 0.58 15.71
N LYS A 397 -7.45 1.59 16.35
CA LYS A 397 -7.34 1.72 17.80
C LYS A 397 -8.12 0.59 18.46
N ALA A 398 -7.47 -0.17 19.32
CA ALA A 398 -8.11 -1.15 20.18
C ALA A 398 -8.98 -0.46 21.27
#